data_4131b163ef4f07468c210f4ab49f5a1f
#
_entry.id   4131b163ef4f07468c210f4ab49f5a1f
#
_cell.length_a   1.000
_cell.length_b   1.000
_cell.length_c   1.000
_cell.angle_alpha   90.00
_cell.angle_beta   90.00
_cell.angle_gamma   90.00
#
_symmetry.space_group_name_H-M   'P 1'
#
loop_
_entity.id
_entity.type
_entity.pdbx_description
1 polymer ?
#
loop_
_entity_poly.entity_id
_entity_poly.type
_entity_poly.pdbx_seq_one_letter_code
_entity_poly.pdbx_strand_id
1 'polypeptide(L)'
;MTSFSDIFKSSFLENVTRVSVVDMLLCLALAFALGLFIAFVYRKTYTGVMYSSGFGGTLIALTMITAMVILAVTSNVVLSLGMVGALSIVRFRTAVKDPLDTAYMFWALTTGILLGAGQFLLTVVAMVLIAIMMTVLVNIQPRGVSSYLLVIRAGAEAERPVAQLVSGIRVQKLKSKTVNGSSVEMTYEVRVDKPDALLNRLNNIPGVIDATLVSYQGEAA
;
A
#
# COMPACT_ATOMS: atom_id res chain seq x y z
N MET A 1 -33.39 38.46 26.57
CA MET A 1 -31.94 38.28 26.29
C MET A 1 -31.70 36.79 26.05
N THR A 2 -31.56 36.42 24.82
CA THR A 2 -31.19 35.03 24.47
C THR A 2 -29.75 34.83 24.84
N SER A 3 -29.49 33.94 25.79
CA SER A 3 -28.13 33.62 26.24
C SER A 3 -27.39 32.88 25.14
N PHE A 4 -26.10 33.10 25.01
CA PHE A 4 -25.22 32.42 24.05
C PHE A 4 -25.34 30.90 24.17
N SER A 5 -25.64 30.38 25.39
CA SER A 5 -25.94 28.98 25.67
C SER A 5 -27.25 28.48 25.05
N ASP A 6 -28.27 29.35 24.88
CA ASP A 6 -29.57 28.98 24.32
C ASP A 6 -29.51 28.90 22.80
N ILE A 7 -28.70 29.75 22.15
CA ILE A 7 -28.43 29.68 20.72
C ILE A 7 -27.64 28.41 20.36
N PHE A 8 -26.67 28.06 21.18
CA PHE A 8 -25.89 26.84 20.99
C PHE A 8 -26.71 25.57 21.23
N LYS A 9 -27.60 25.60 22.22
CA LYS A 9 -28.44 24.45 22.58
C LYS A 9 -29.57 24.23 21.60
N SER A 10 -30.24 25.29 21.14
CA SER A 10 -31.33 25.20 20.15
C SER A 10 -30.80 24.79 18.77
N SER A 11 -29.73 25.39 18.27
CA SER A 11 -29.13 25.02 16.98
C SER A 11 -28.49 23.63 17.00
N PHE A 12 -27.94 23.21 18.14
CA PHE A 12 -27.38 21.86 18.29
C PHE A 12 -28.49 20.80 18.30
N LEU A 13 -29.57 21.01 19.08
CA LEU A 13 -30.68 20.08 19.15
C LEU A 13 -31.46 20.01 17.83
N GLU A 14 -31.68 21.14 17.15
CA GLU A 14 -32.41 21.23 15.89
C GLU A 14 -31.65 20.56 14.73
N ASN A 15 -30.33 20.55 14.76
CA ASN A 15 -29.48 19.89 13.76
C ASN A 15 -29.23 18.41 14.04
N VAL A 16 -29.22 17.98 15.29
CA VAL A 16 -29.13 16.55 15.69
C VAL A 16 -30.43 15.79 15.30
N THR A 17 -31.57 16.49 15.24
CA THR A 17 -32.85 15.88 14.82
C THR A 17 -32.98 15.67 13.31
N ARG A 18 -32.10 16.21 12.48
CA ARG A 18 -32.14 16.04 11.01
C ARG A 18 -31.56 14.72 10.52
N VAL A 19 -30.67 14.10 11.25
CA VAL A 19 -30.10 12.77 10.90
C VAL A 19 -30.83 11.72 11.72
N SER A 20 -31.62 10.90 11.05
CA SER A 20 -32.27 9.75 11.70
C SER A 20 -31.19 8.77 12.19
N VAL A 21 -31.38 8.24 13.41
CA VAL A 21 -30.49 7.17 13.94
C VAL A 21 -30.48 5.97 13.00
N VAL A 22 -31.58 5.71 12.31
CA VAL A 22 -31.70 4.64 11.31
C VAL A 22 -30.79 4.93 10.11
N ASP A 23 -30.80 6.17 9.60
CA ASP A 23 -29.93 6.56 8.47
C ASP A 23 -28.43 6.47 8.83
N MET A 24 -28.11 6.85 10.07
CA MET A 24 -26.73 6.70 10.59
C MET A 24 -26.31 5.22 10.65
N LEU A 25 -27.15 4.35 11.17
CA LEU A 25 -26.88 2.91 11.25
C LEU A 25 -26.79 2.27 9.86
N LEU A 26 -27.65 2.65 8.93
CA LEU A 26 -27.61 2.18 7.54
C LEU A 26 -26.34 2.65 6.83
N CYS A 27 -25.98 3.92 6.99
CA CYS A 27 -24.71 4.46 6.43
C CYS A 27 -23.50 3.70 6.98
N LEU A 28 -23.46 3.44 8.28
CA LEU A 28 -22.37 2.72 8.93
C LEU A 28 -22.30 1.25 8.49
N ALA A 29 -23.45 0.58 8.35
CA ALA A 29 -23.51 -0.80 7.86
C ALA A 29 -23.05 -0.91 6.40
N LEU A 30 -23.47 0.05 5.55
CA LEU A 30 -22.99 0.13 4.16
C LEU A 30 -21.49 0.45 4.08
N ALA A 31 -21.00 1.39 4.90
CA ALA A 31 -19.59 1.73 4.97
C ALA A 31 -18.75 0.52 5.39
N PHE A 32 -19.22 -0.27 6.34
CA PHE A 32 -18.58 -1.51 6.75
C PHE A 32 -18.55 -2.54 5.61
N ALA A 33 -19.70 -2.77 4.94
CA ALA A 33 -19.79 -3.73 3.83
C ALA A 33 -18.88 -3.35 2.65
N LEU A 34 -18.85 -2.06 2.28
CA LEU A 34 -17.99 -1.56 1.20
C LEU A 34 -16.53 -1.54 1.63
N GLY A 35 -16.22 -1.25 2.89
CA GLY A 35 -14.87 -1.37 3.44
C GLY A 35 -14.34 -2.80 3.41
N LEU A 36 -15.19 -3.79 3.73
CA LEU A 36 -14.87 -5.21 3.57
C LEU A 36 -14.59 -5.58 2.10
N PHE A 37 -15.37 -5.03 1.17
CA PHE A 37 -15.15 -5.24 -0.26
C PHE A 37 -13.79 -4.69 -0.70
N ILE A 38 -13.42 -3.47 -0.27
CA ILE A 38 -12.10 -2.88 -0.56
C ILE A 38 -10.99 -3.76 0.01
N ALA A 39 -11.12 -4.19 1.27
CA ALA A 39 -10.14 -5.06 1.92
C ALA A 39 -10.01 -6.42 1.21
N PHE A 40 -11.12 -6.97 0.68
CA PHE A 40 -11.12 -8.20 -0.11
C PHE A 40 -10.38 -8.03 -1.43
N VAL A 41 -10.66 -6.93 -2.17
CA VAL A 41 -9.94 -6.61 -3.42
C VAL A 41 -8.46 -6.40 -3.14
N TYR A 42 -8.10 -5.65 -2.09
CA TYR A 42 -6.74 -5.45 -1.65
C TYR A 42 -6.02 -6.79 -1.41
N ARG A 43 -6.64 -7.68 -0.63
CA ARG A 43 -6.07 -9.02 -0.35
C ARG A 43 -5.81 -9.82 -1.63
N LYS A 44 -6.72 -9.73 -2.61
CA LYS A 44 -6.60 -10.48 -3.87
C LYS A 44 -5.56 -9.87 -4.82
N THR A 45 -5.36 -8.57 -4.74
CA THR A 45 -4.52 -7.79 -5.65
C THR A 45 -3.11 -7.56 -5.08
N TYR A 46 -2.91 -7.85 -3.78
CA TYR A 46 -1.63 -7.66 -3.12
C TYR A 46 -0.57 -8.61 -3.68
N THR A 47 0.55 -8.06 -4.16
CA THR A 47 1.68 -8.79 -4.75
C THR A 47 2.98 -8.65 -3.94
N GLY A 48 2.95 -7.93 -2.80
CA GLY A 48 4.13 -7.71 -1.95
C GLY A 48 4.54 -8.93 -1.13
N VAL A 49 5.78 -8.92 -0.64
CA VAL A 49 6.37 -10.04 0.13
C VAL A 49 5.74 -10.19 1.52
N MET A 50 5.25 -9.12 2.13
CA MET A 50 4.65 -9.16 3.47
C MET A 50 3.24 -8.57 3.44
N TYR A 51 2.23 -9.42 3.30
CA TYR A 51 0.84 -9.03 3.49
C TYR A 51 0.59 -8.62 4.95
N SER A 52 0.19 -7.38 5.17
CA SER A 52 -0.25 -6.93 6.49
C SER A 52 -1.76 -7.09 6.64
N SER A 53 -2.19 -8.07 7.43
CA SER A 53 -3.62 -8.24 7.75
C SER A 53 -4.21 -7.03 8.48
N GLY A 54 -3.39 -6.31 9.24
CA GLY A 54 -3.78 -5.08 9.92
C GLY A 54 -4.17 -3.96 8.96
N PHE A 55 -3.53 -3.88 7.78
CA PHE A 55 -3.84 -2.84 6.80
C PHE A 55 -5.26 -2.99 6.21
N GLY A 56 -5.72 -4.23 5.97
CA GLY A 56 -7.11 -4.46 5.57
C GLY A 56 -8.12 -3.94 6.59
N GLY A 57 -7.86 -4.13 7.89
CA GLY A 57 -8.65 -3.55 8.97
C GLY A 57 -8.62 -2.02 8.98
N THR A 58 -7.48 -1.42 8.68
CA THR A 58 -7.33 0.04 8.56
C THR A 58 -8.20 0.60 7.42
N LEU A 59 -8.29 -0.07 6.27
CA LEU A 59 -9.14 0.35 5.14
C LEU A 59 -10.62 0.36 5.54
N ILE A 60 -11.09 -0.68 6.25
CA ILE A 60 -12.46 -0.76 6.75
C ILE A 60 -12.75 0.38 7.74
N ALA A 61 -11.87 0.54 8.73
CA ALA A 61 -12.01 1.60 9.73
C ALA A 61 -12.01 2.99 9.09
N LEU A 62 -11.13 3.22 8.11
CA LEU A 62 -11.00 4.48 7.39
C LEU A 62 -12.30 4.82 6.63
N THR A 63 -12.91 3.84 5.93
CA THR A 63 -14.19 4.03 5.23
C THR A 63 -15.31 4.38 6.21
N MET A 64 -15.41 3.67 7.35
CA MET A 64 -16.43 3.90 8.35
C MET A 64 -16.26 5.27 9.03
N ILE A 65 -15.06 5.61 9.47
CA ILE A 65 -14.77 6.89 10.13
C ILE A 65 -15.07 8.04 9.18
N THR A 66 -14.63 7.94 7.93
CA THR A 66 -14.85 9.01 6.94
C THR A 66 -16.34 9.18 6.64
N ALA A 67 -17.11 8.09 6.49
CA ALA A 67 -18.55 8.16 6.28
C ALA A 67 -19.26 8.86 7.44
N MET A 68 -18.92 8.53 8.68
CA MET A 68 -19.48 9.16 9.87
C MET A 68 -19.11 10.64 9.97
N VAL A 69 -17.87 10.98 9.68
CA VAL A 69 -17.38 12.36 9.67
C VAL A 69 -18.16 13.21 8.67
N ILE A 70 -18.29 12.73 7.43
CA ILE A 70 -19.00 13.46 6.38
C ILE A 70 -20.50 13.54 6.67
N LEU A 71 -21.11 12.48 7.20
CA LEU A 71 -22.52 12.52 7.63
C LEU A 71 -22.76 13.61 8.69
N ALA A 72 -21.84 13.74 9.66
CA ALA A 72 -21.91 14.78 10.67
C ALA A 72 -21.67 16.19 10.08
N VAL A 73 -20.74 16.32 9.14
CA VAL A 73 -20.40 17.59 8.47
C VAL A 73 -21.55 18.09 7.59
N THR A 74 -22.20 17.19 6.84
CA THR A 74 -23.32 17.54 5.96
C THR A 74 -24.57 17.95 6.74
N SER A 75 -24.69 17.50 7.99
CA SER A 75 -25.80 17.88 8.86
C SER A 75 -25.64 19.28 9.49
N ASN A 76 -24.42 19.82 9.59
CA ASN A 76 -24.17 21.07 10.30
C ASN A 76 -23.00 21.89 9.70
N VAL A 77 -23.30 23.08 9.14
CA VAL A 77 -22.32 23.96 8.50
C VAL A 77 -21.25 24.46 9.48
N VAL A 78 -21.61 24.71 10.74
CA VAL A 78 -20.64 25.17 11.76
C VAL A 78 -19.62 24.05 12.08
N LEU A 79 -20.11 22.81 12.19
CA LEU A 79 -19.25 21.65 12.39
C LEU A 79 -18.32 21.43 11.20
N SER A 80 -18.83 21.67 9.99
CA SER A 80 -18.06 21.60 8.74
C SER A 80 -16.82 22.50 8.75
N LEU A 81 -17.01 23.77 9.09
CA LEU A 81 -15.91 24.76 9.20
C LEU A 81 -14.91 24.39 10.30
N GLY A 82 -15.38 23.95 11.46
CA GLY A 82 -14.54 23.50 12.56
C GLY A 82 -13.68 22.28 12.19
N MET A 83 -14.24 21.34 11.44
CA MET A 83 -13.56 20.12 11.05
C MET A 83 -12.49 20.33 9.99
N VAL A 84 -12.70 21.26 9.01
CA VAL A 84 -11.67 21.65 8.04
C VAL A 84 -10.46 22.21 8.78
N GLY A 85 -10.68 23.05 9.81
CA GLY A 85 -9.62 23.56 10.67
C GLY A 85 -8.90 22.45 11.46
N ALA A 86 -9.65 21.53 12.05
CA ALA A 86 -9.08 20.43 12.83
C ALA A 86 -8.26 19.46 11.97
N LEU A 87 -8.76 19.09 10.76
CA LEU A 87 -8.05 18.20 9.85
C LEU A 87 -6.76 18.80 9.30
N SER A 88 -6.67 20.12 9.19
CA SER A 88 -5.45 20.81 8.73
C SER A 88 -4.27 20.68 9.72
N ILE A 89 -4.55 20.36 10.97
CA ILE A 89 -3.52 20.17 12.02
C ILE A 89 -3.02 18.72 12.04
N VAL A 90 -3.80 17.76 11.49
CA VAL A 90 -3.43 16.35 11.48
C VAL A 90 -2.32 16.09 10.47
N ARG A 91 -1.12 15.87 10.98
CA ARG A 91 0.06 15.54 10.18
C ARG A 91 0.42 14.07 10.36
N PHE A 92 0.31 13.30 9.29
CA PHE A 92 0.84 11.94 9.28
C PHE A 92 2.37 11.97 9.23
N ARG A 93 3.02 11.31 10.19
CA ARG A 93 4.50 11.22 10.26
C ARG A 93 5.04 9.90 9.75
N THR A 94 4.17 8.93 9.50
CA THR A 94 4.56 7.61 8.98
C THR A 94 4.50 7.63 7.46
N ALA A 95 5.63 7.35 6.82
CA ALA A 95 5.66 7.15 5.38
C ALA A 95 4.94 5.85 5.02
N VAL A 96 4.00 5.93 4.10
CA VAL A 96 3.41 4.74 3.47
C VAL A 96 4.46 4.18 2.51
N LYS A 97 4.91 2.94 2.75
CA LYS A 97 6.04 2.36 2.02
C LYS A 97 5.69 2.00 0.57
N ASP A 98 4.45 1.55 0.34
CA ASP A 98 4.00 1.11 -0.98
C ASP A 98 3.05 2.13 -1.62
N PRO A 99 3.30 2.56 -2.87
CA PRO A 99 2.41 3.48 -3.60
C PRO A 99 1.00 2.92 -3.78
N LEU A 100 0.86 1.59 -3.91
CA LEU A 100 -0.43 0.92 -4.03
C LEU A 100 -1.25 1.03 -2.75
N ASP A 101 -0.63 0.92 -1.59
CA ASP A 101 -1.31 1.08 -0.30
C ASP A 101 -1.94 2.47 -0.18
N THR A 102 -1.23 3.49 -0.64
CA THR A 102 -1.74 4.86 -0.69
C THR A 102 -2.99 4.95 -1.58
N ALA A 103 -2.99 4.31 -2.75
CA ALA A 103 -4.15 4.30 -3.64
C ALA A 103 -5.37 3.62 -2.99
N TYR A 104 -5.18 2.51 -2.28
CA TYR A 104 -6.25 1.84 -1.53
C TYR A 104 -6.78 2.69 -0.38
N MET A 105 -5.92 3.42 0.33
CA MET A 105 -6.33 4.38 1.37
C MET A 105 -7.20 5.50 0.78
N PHE A 106 -6.80 6.09 -0.35
CA PHE A 106 -7.61 7.10 -1.02
C PHE A 106 -8.94 6.55 -1.54
N TRP A 107 -8.96 5.31 -2.01
CA TRP A 107 -10.21 4.66 -2.40
C TRP A 107 -11.16 4.48 -1.20
N ALA A 108 -10.65 4.03 -0.06
CA ALA A 108 -11.42 3.90 1.18
C ALA A 108 -11.98 5.25 1.65
N LEU A 109 -11.15 6.31 1.64
CA LEU A 109 -11.56 7.67 1.97
C LEU A 109 -12.68 8.17 1.04
N THR A 110 -12.49 8.07 -0.28
CA THR A 110 -13.47 8.52 -1.27
C THR A 110 -14.80 7.79 -1.12
N THR A 111 -14.76 6.47 -0.86
CA THR A 111 -15.96 5.67 -0.61
C THR A 111 -16.70 6.17 0.62
N GLY A 112 -15.99 6.46 1.72
CA GLY A 112 -16.59 7.03 2.92
C GLY A 112 -17.20 8.41 2.70
N ILE A 113 -16.52 9.30 1.95
CA ILE A 113 -17.01 10.63 1.59
C ILE A 113 -18.33 10.53 0.82
N LEU A 114 -18.39 9.72 -0.22
CA LEU A 114 -19.58 9.58 -1.06
C LEU A 114 -20.76 8.99 -0.28
N LEU A 115 -20.50 8.00 0.59
CA LEU A 115 -21.53 7.43 1.46
C LEU A 115 -22.07 8.44 2.46
N GLY A 116 -21.19 9.15 3.17
CA GLY A 116 -21.55 10.16 4.14
C GLY A 116 -22.32 11.33 3.51
N ALA A 117 -22.03 11.64 2.23
CA ALA A 117 -22.76 12.63 1.45
C ALA A 117 -24.11 12.11 0.90
N GLY A 118 -24.51 10.86 1.19
CA GLY A 118 -25.77 10.27 0.74
C GLY A 118 -25.80 9.85 -0.73
N GLN A 119 -24.65 9.81 -1.41
CA GLN A 119 -24.53 9.49 -2.84
C GLN A 119 -24.39 7.98 -3.08
N PHE A 120 -25.37 7.19 -2.64
CA PHE A 120 -25.28 5.72 -2.65
C PHE A 120 -25.06 5.11 -4.03
N LEU A 121 -25.84 5.55 -5.04
CA LEU A 121 -25.72 5.04 -6.40
C LEU A 121 -24.35 5.33 -7.01
N LEU A 122 -23.88 6.57 -6.84
CA LEU A 122 -22.56 6.99 -7.32
C LEU A 122 -21.44 6.18 -6.65
N THR A 123 -21.59 5.92 -5.34
CA THR A 123 -20.61 5.13 -4.58
C THR A 123 -20.49 3.71 -5.13
N VAL A 124 -21.61 3.03 -5.39
CA VAL A 124 -21.61 1.66 -5.90
C VAL A 124 -20.98 1.60 -7.31
N VAL A 125 -21.35 2.53 -8.19
CA VAL A 125 -20.76 2.60 -9.55
C VAL A 125 -19.28 2.88 -9.49
N ALA A 126 -18.85 3.87 -8.69
CA ALA A 126 -17.43 4.20 -8.52
C ALA A 126 -16.63 3.02 -7.94
N MET A 127 -17.19 2.31 -6.97
CA MET A 127 -16.58 1.12 -6.36
C MET A 127 -16.26 0.05 -7.38
N VAL A 128 -17.23 -0.29 -8.25
CA VAL A 128 -17.04 -1.32 -9.27
C VAL A 128 -15.99 -0.89 -10.31
N LEU A 129 -16.07 0.36 -10.77
CA LEU A 129 -15.11 0.89 -11.75
C LEU A 129 -13.68 0.91 -11.20
N ILE A 130 -13.49 1.39 -9.97
CA ILE A 130 -12.18 1.44 -9.34
C ILE A 130 -11.65 0.02 -9.06
N ALA A 131 -12.52 -0.91 -8.63
CA ALA A 131 -12.13 -2.31 -8.41
C ALA A 131 -11.61 -2.96 -9.69
N ILE A 132 -12.30 -2.76 -10.81
CA ILE A 132 -11.87 -3.26 -12.13
C ILE A 132 -10.52 -2.61 -12.51
N MET A 133 -10.42 -1.29 -12.41
CA MET A 133 -9.22 -0.56 -12.77
C MET A 133 -8.00 -1.01 -11.94
N MET A 134 -8.17 -1.13 -10.61
CA MET A 134 -7.09 -1.59 -9.72
C MET A 134 -6.66 -3.02 -10.03
N THR A 135 -7.62 -3.91 -10.28
CA THR A 135 -7.32 -5.30 -10.66
C THR A 135 -6.58 -5.38 -11.99
N VAL A 136 -6.99 -4.57 -12.97
CA VAL A 136 -6.33 -4.49 -14.28
C VAL A 136 -4.92 -3.92 -14.15
N LEU A 137 -4.74 -2.82 -13.42
CA LEU A 137 -3.42 -2.20 -13.21
C LEU A 137 -2.42 -3.17 -12.58
N VAL A 138 -2.83 -3.92 -11.57
CA VAL A 138 -1.95 -4.89 -10.92
C VAL A 138 -1.64 -6.08 -11.84
N ASN A 139 -2.60 -6.52 -12.67
CA ASN A 139 -2.36 -7.60 -13.62
C ASN A 139 -1.50 -7.19 -14.83
N ILE A 140 -1.56 -5.91 -15.22
CA ILE A 140 -0.72 -5.35 -16.30
C ILE A 140 0.71 -5.09 -15.80
N GLN A 141 0.90 -4.77 -14.52
CA GLN A 141 2.25 -4.70 -13.99
C GLN A 141 2.89 -6.08 -14.16
N PRO A 142 3.96 -6.20 -14.95
CA PRO A 142 4.64 -7.48 -15.07
C PRO A 142 4.99 -7.90 -13.65
N ARG A 143 4.51 -9.08 -13.24
CA ARG A 143 4.94 -9.72 -11.99
C ARG A 143 6.44 -9.76 -12.07
N GLY A 144 7.08 -8.73 -11.50
CA GLY A 144 8.50 -8.52 -11.63
C GLY A 144 9.19 -9.77 -11.15
N VAL A 145 9.97 -10.38 -12.01
CA VAL A 145 10.93 -11.40 -11.60
C VAL A 145 11.62 -10.81 -10.39
N SER A 146 11.49 -11.49 -9.24
CA SER A 146 11.99 -10.98 -7.96
C SER A 146 13.43 -10.53 -8.16
N SER A 147 13.74 -9.28 -7.80
CA SER A 147 15.10 -8.80 -7.81
C SER A 147 15.81 -9.42 -6.61
N TYR A 148 16.95 -10.03 -6.86
CA TYR A 148 17.78 -10.61 -5.84
C TYR A 148 19.11 -9.88 -5.80
N LEU A 149 19.66 -9.68 -4.60
CA LEU A 149 21.06 -9.38 -4.41
C LEU A 149 21.83 -10.70 -4.34
N LEU A 150 22.65 -10.92 -5.35
CA LEU A 150 23.55 -12.05 -5.43
C LEU A 150 24.90 -11.61 -4.85
N VAL A 151 25.23 -12.13 -3.69
CA VAL A 151 26.54 -11.91 -3.04
C VAL A 151 27.38 -13.13 -3.29
N ILE A 152 28.55 -12.94 -3.92
CA ILE A 152 29.49 -14.00 -4.27
C ILE A 152 30.82 -13.68 -3.63
N ARG A 153 31.36 -14.63 -2.87
CA ARG A 153 32.76 -14.63 -2.41
C ARG A 153 33.53 -15.65 -3.18
N ALA A 154 34.60 -15.23 -3.80
CA ALA A 154 35.43 -16.08 -4.63
C ALA A 154 36.93 -15.71 -4.52
N GLY A 155 37.79 -16.65 -4.82
CA GLY A 155 39.23 -16.36 -5.02
C GLY A 155 39.43 -15.52 -6.29
N ALA A 156 40.54 -14.80 -6.35
CA ALA A 156 40.88 -13.92 -7.48
C ALA A 156 40.83 -14.66 -8.84
N GLU A 157 41.14 -15.95 -8.84
CA GLU A 157 41.13 -16.79 -10.06
C GLU A 157 39.73 -17.06 -10.58
N ALA A 158 38.73 -17.12 -9.70
CA ALA A 158 37.32 -17.41 -10.06
C ALA A 158 36.56 -16.15 -10.52
N GLU A 159 37.14 -14.96 -10.42
CA GLU A 159 36.45 -13.71 -10.82
C GLU A 159 35.95 -13.76 -12.27
N ARG A 160 36.84 -14.16 -13.22
CA ARG A 160 36.46 -14.22 -14.65
C ARG A 160 35.33 -15.21 -14.96
N PRO A 161 35.40 -16.47 -14.50
CA PRO A 161 34.31 -17.43 -14.70
C PRO A 161 33.00 -16.98 -14.10
N VAL A 162 33.03 -16.41 -12.89
CA VAL A 162 31.82 -15.83 -12.24
C VAL A 162 31.23 -14.69 -13.06
N ALA A 163 32.05 -13.74 -13.49
CA ALA A 163 31.61 -12.61 -14.30
C ALA A 163 31.00 -13.06 -15.63
N GLN A 164 31.55 -14.08 -16.29
CA GLN A 164 31.00 -14.67 -17.50
C GLN A 164 29.63 -15.32 -17.28
N LEU A 165 29.47 -16.10 -16.19
CA LEU A 165 28.21 -16.74 -15.87
C LEU A 165 27.12 -15.69 -15.54
N VAL A 166 27.46 -14.67 -14.75
CA VAL A 166 26.57 -13.58 -14.40
C VAL A 166 26.22 -12.73 -15.62
N SER A 167 27.17 -12.49 -16.56
CA SER A 167 26.91 -11.73 -17.80
C SER A 167 25.87 -12.38 -18.72
N GLY A 168 25.65 -13.70 -18.60
CA GLY A 168 24.58 -14.42 -19.29
C GLY A 168 23.18 -14.18 -18.73
N ILE A 169 23.04 -13.51 -17.59
CA ILE A 169 21.74 -13.17 -16.99
C ILE A 169 21.17 -11.92 -17.68
N ARG A 170 19.92 -12.00 -18.14
CA ARG A 170 19.26 -10.96 -18.94
C ARG A 170 19.20 -9.58 -18.24
N VAL A 171 19.08 -9.56 -16.92
CA VAL A 171 19.08 -8.33 -16.11
C VAL A 171 20.05 -8.49 -14.98
N GLN A 172 21.17 -7.75 -15.03
CA GLN A 172 22.22 -7.75 -14.03
C GLN A 172 22.78 -6.34 -13.86
N LYS A 173 23.10 -5.97 -12.64
CA LYS A 173 23.79 -4.73 -12.31
C LYS A 173 24.77 -4.98 -11.17
N LEU A 174 26.05 -4.72 -11.39
CA LEU A 174 27.03 -4.75 -10.32
C LEU A 174 26.78 -3.58 -9.37
N LYS A 175 26.54 -3.89 -8.10
CA LYS A 175 26.31 -2.89 -7.04
C LYS A 175 27.56 -2.60 -6.24
N SER A 176 28.35 -3.64 -5.94
CA SER A 176 29.57 -3.51 -5.17
C SER A 176 30.56 -4.58 -5.57
N LYS A 177 31.84 -4.23 -5.53
CA LYS A 177 32.98 -5.15 -5.65
C LYS A 177 34.02 -4.76 -4.62
N THR A 178 34.36 -5.68 -3.73
CA THR A 178 35.38 -5.51 -2.70
C THR A 178 36.47 -6.54 -2.91
N VAL A 179 37.71 -6.11 -2.92
CA VAL A 179 38.89 -6.99 -3.08
C VAL A 179 39.66 -6.98 -1.77
N ASN A 180 39.74 -8.15 -1.12
CA ASN A 180 40.47 -8.33 0.14
C ASN A 180 41.59 -9.38 -0.06
N GLY A 181 42.80 -8.90 -0.32
CA GLY A 181 43.95 -9.77 -0.53
C GLY A 181 43.73 -10.79 -1.66
N SER A 182 43.53 -12.07 -1.32
CA SER A 182 43.33 -13.15 -2.26
C SER A 182 41.85 -13.45 -2.56
N SER A 183 40.89 -12.77 -1.89
CA SER A 183 39.45 -12.98 -2.07
C SER A 183 38.75 -11.74 -2.65
N VAL A 184 37.76 -11.98 -3.49
CA VAL A 184 36.92 -10.95 -4.10
C VAL A 184 35.48 -11.20 -3.69
N GLU A 185 34.83 -10.18 -3.16
CA GLU A 185 33.41 -10.18 -2.88
C GLU A 185 32.69 -9.30 -3.90
N MET A 186 31.71 -9.86 -4.58
CA MET A 186 30.95 -9.20 -5.63
C MET A 186 29.47 -9.26 -5.29
N THR A 187 28.77 -8.12 -5.34
CA THR A 187 27.34 -8.02 -5.13
C THR A 187 26.68 -7.56 -6.43
N TYR A 188 25.85 -8.41 -7.00
CA TYR A 188 25.07 -8.11 -8.19
C TYR A 188 23.59 -8.02 -7.85
N GLU A 189 22.90 -7.06 -8.42
CA GLU A 189 21.44 -7.11 -8.52
C GLU A 189 21.09 -7.93 -9.76
N VAL A 190 20.37 -9.04 -9.56
CA VAL A 190 20.00 -9.96 -10.64
C VAL A 190 18.50 -10.24 -10.61
N ARG A 191 17.91 -10.46 -11.80
CA ARG A 191 16.55 -10.92 -11.93
C ARG A 191 16.55 -12.30 -12.54
N VAL A 192 16.15 -13.30 -11.75
CA VAL A 192 16.14 -14.71 -12.16
C VAL A 192 14.86 -15.40 -11.79
N ASP A 193 14.37 -16.27 -12.70
CA ASP A 193 13.16 -17.07 -12.48
C ASP A 193 13.42 -18.30 -11.59
N LYS A 194 14.67 -18.82 -11.62
CA LYS A 194 15.06 -20.03 -10.91
C LYS A 194 16.30 -19.77 -10.06
N PRO A 195 16.14 -19.25 -8.83
CA PRO A 195 17.26 -18.88 -7.96
C PRO A 195 18.17 -20.07 -7.62
N ASP A 196 17.61 -21.23 -7.34
CA ASP A 196 18.36 -22.42 -6.95
C ASP A 196 19.28 -22.95 -8.07
N ALA A 197 18.81 -22.87 -9.31
CA ALA A 197 19.62 -23.28 -10.46
C ALA A 197 20.83 -22.38 -10.68
N LEU A 198 20.70 -21.08 -10.38
CA LEU A 198 21.81 -20.13 -10.44
C LEU A 198 22.84 -20.39 -9.35
N LEU A 199 22.38 -20.57 -8.10
CA LEU A 199 23.26 -20.90 -6.97
C LEU A 199 24.05 -22.19 -7.21
N ASN A 200 23.38 -23.25 -7.69
CA ASN A 200 24.06 -24.50 -8.01
C ASN A 200 25.12 -24.34 -9.09
N ARG A 201 24.88 -23.51 -10.10
CA ARG A 201 25.87 -23.24 -11.15
C ARG A 201 27.08 -22.46 -10.62
N LEU A 202 26.84 -21.49 -9.73
CA LEU A 202 27.90 -20.70 -9.12
C LEU A 202 28.77 -21.53 -8.16
N ASN A 203 28.15 -22.36 -7.33
CA ASN A 203 28.86 -23.22 -6.39
C ASN A 203 29.70 -24.31 -7.08
N ASN A 204 29.42 -24.63 -8.33
CA ASN A 204 30.21 -25.58 -9.13
C ASN A 204 31.43 -24.92 -9.80
N ILE A 205 31.64 -23.59 -9.70
CA ILE A 205 32.81 -22.92 -10.23
C ILE A 205 33.98 -23.10 -9.27
N PRO A 206 35.12 -23.67 -9.70
CA PRO A 206 36.29 -23.80 -8.86
C PRO A 206 36.78 -22.41 -8.37
N GLY A 207 36.99 -22.30 -7.05
CA GLY A 207 37.42 -21.04 -6.43
C GLY A 207 36.30 -20.14 -5.93
N VAL A 208 35.02 -20.51 -6.10
CA VAL A 208 33.91 -19.88 -5.39
C VAL A 208 33.85 -20.43 -3.98
N ILE A 209 33.87 -19.55 -2.98
CA ILE A 209 33.86 -19.88 -1.56
C ILE A 209 32.43 -19.97 -1.07
N ASP A 210 31.60 -18.95 -1.43
CA ASP A 210 30.21 -18.87 -1.05
C ASP A 210 29.43 -18.04 -2.07
N ALA A 211 28.16 -18.39 -2.30
CA ALA A 211 27.22 -17.65 -3.12
C ALA A 211 25.86 -17.61 -2.42
N THR A 212 25.40 -16.41 -2.08
CA THR A 212 24.15 -16.17 -1.37
C THR A 212 23.21 -15.31 -2.20
N LEU A 213 21.94 -15.70 -2.27
CA LEU A 213 20.88 -14.89 -2.88
C LEU A 213 19.97 -14.34 -1.78
N VAL A 214 19.92 -13.02 -1.70
CA VAL A 214 19.03 -12.30 -0.77
C VAL A 214 17.93 -11.66 -1.59
N SER A 215 16.66 -11.91 -1.23
CA SER A 215 15.55 -11.23 -1.90
C SER A 215 15.65 -9.73 -1.61
N TYR A 216 15.66 -8.94 -2.67
CA TYR A 216 15.81 -7.49 -2.57
C TYR A 216 14.60 -6.81 -3.26
N GLN A 217 13.83 -6.07 -2.48
CA GLN A 217 12.90 -5.09 -3.03
C GLN A 217 13.68 -3.80 -3.23
N GLY A 218 14.28 -3.66 -4.41
CA GLY A 218 14.88 -2.40 -4.81
C GLY A 218 13.80 -1.33 -4.91
N GLU A 219 13.99 -0.22 -4.21
CA GLU A 219 13.27 1.01 -4.54
C GLU A 219 13.55 1.29 -6.03
N ALA A 220 12.50 1.23 -6.83
CA ALA A 220 12.58 1.74 -8.19
C ALA A 220 12.81 3.25 -8.08
N ALA A 221 14.04 3.69 -8.31
CA ALA A 221 14.36 5.09 -8.47
C ALA A 221 13.83 5.59 -9.82
#